data_6d79ae14ffbe0cab7f2a20cfb7ba6197
#
_entry.id   6d79ae14ffbe0cab7f2a20cfb7ba6197
#
_cell.length_a   1.000
_cell.length_b   1.000
_cell.length_c   1.000
_cell.angle_alpha   90.00
_cell.angle_beta   90.00
_cell.angle_gamma   90.00
#
_symmetry.space_group_name_H-M   'P 1'
#
loop_
_entity.id
_entity.type
_entity.pdbx_description
1 polymer ?
#
loop_
_entity_poly.entity_id
_entity_poly.type
_entity_poly.pdbx_seq_one_letter_code
_entity_poly.pdbx_strand_id
1 'polypeptide(L)'
;MFQSDGITDNSISGHPDIFIYQDKNHLIVSPNSPVDLFKFLDINNIAYLKGKKDVGNKLANSVQYNCLSTPQFLFHKSGYTESAILDINKHKEFVQLPQAYTRCSLVHLCEESYLTSDRGIEKVLLKRGLSCFYFNPEEIIIRDHDNGFIGGAVGIFGNKIFFNGNVELHVDGQRLKEHLLNLNFEIINLSDEHLYDGGCILFV
;
A
#
# COMPACT_ATOMS: atom_id res chain seq x y z
N MET A 1 14.12 -6.20 -11.26
CA MET A 1 12.65 -6.29 -11.09
C MET A 1 12.40 -7.12 -9.84
N PHE A 2 11.55 -6.66 -8.91
CA PHE A 2 11.20 -7.45 -7.73
C PHE A 2 10.31 -8.62 -8.14
N GLN A 3 10.64 -9.83 -7.70
CA GLN A 3 9.83 -11.03 -7.90
C GLN A 3 10.02 -12.00 -6.73
N SER A 4 8.95 -12.68 -6.34
CA SER A 4 8.89 -13.61 -5.22
C SER A 4 8.41 -14.99 -5.65
N ASP A 5 8.94 -15.48 -6.78
CA ASP A 5 8.53 -16.75 -7.38
C ASP A 5 8.52 -17.88 -6.36
N GLY A 6 7.39 -18.59 -6.25
CA GLY A 6 7.19 -19.71 -5.35
C GLY A 6 6.98 -19.36 -3.87
N ILE A 7 7.04 -18.08 -3.47
CA ILE A 7 6.79 -17.66 -2.08
C ILE A 7 5.34 -17.22 -1.90
N THR A 8 4.81 -16.42 -2.84
CA THR A 8 3.44 -15.90 -2.82
C THR A 8 2.59 -16.50 -3.93
N ASP A 9 1.31 -16.16 -3.94
CA ASP A 9 0.46 -16.36 -5.10
C ASP A 9 1.05 -15.65 -6.32
N ASN A 10 0.89 -16.25 -7.52
CA ASN A 10 1.47 -15.70 -8.76
C ASN A 10 0.92 -14.33 -9.12
N SER A 11 -0.33 -14.03 -8.76
CA SER A 11 -0.96 -12.74 -9.04
C SER A 11 -0.26 -11.56 -8.35
N ILE A 12 0.39 -11.81 -7.20
CA ILE A 12 1.06 -10.81 -6.37
C ILE A 12 2.57 -11.05 -6.22
N SER A 13 3.18 -11.90 -7.07
CA SER A 13 4.60 -12.23 -6.96
C SER A 13 5.55 -11.05 -7.20
N GLY A 14 5.09 -10.01 -7.88
CA GLY A 14 5.82 -8.76 -8.10
C GLY A 14 5.54 -7.66 -7.08
N HIS A 15 4.75 -7.90 -6.04
CA HIS A 15 4.26 -6.89 -5.11
C HIS A 15 5.18 -6.74 -3.88
N PRO A 16 5.99 -5.67 -3.77
CA PRO A 16 6.90 -5.49 -2.64
C PRO A 16 6.19 -5.25 -1.31
N ASP A 17 5.02 -4.64 -1.30
CA ASP A 17 4.23 -4.34 -0.11
C ASP A 17 3.64 -5.56 0.61
N ILE A 18 3.74 -6.73 -0.02
CA ILE A 18 3.44 -8.02 0.61
C ILE A 18 4.54 -8.39 1.62
N PHE A 19 5.77 -8.02 1.33
CA PHE A 19 6.96 -8.38 2.11
C PHE A 19 7.46 -7.26 3.00
N ILE A 20 7.05 -6.02 2.71
CA ILE A 20 7.61 -4.80 3.30
C ILE A 20 6.49 -3.99 3.94
N TYR A 21 6.63 -3.77 5.24
CA TYR A 21 5.95 -2.67 5.92
C TYR A 21 6.88 -1.46 5.99
N GLN A 22 6.38 -0.29 5.66
CA GLN A 22 7.11 0.96 5.77
C GLN A 22 6.26 2.02 6.48
N ASP A 23 6.86 2.69 7.45
CA ASP A 23 6.38 3.97 7.98
C ASP A 23 7.49 5.03 7.86
N LYS A 24 7.31 6.20 8.46
CA LYS A 24 8.29 7.31 8.41
C LYS A 24 9.67 6.93 8.93
N ASN A 25 9.75 6.02 9.92
CA ASN A 25 10.96 5.74 10.69
C ASN A 25 11.45 4.31 10.56
N HIS A 26 10.60 3.39 10.07
CA HIS A 26 10.88 1.97 10.09
C HIS A 26 10.57 1.31 8.76
N LEU A 27 11.44 0.38 8.39
CA LEU A 27 11.25 -0.59 7.34
C LEU A 27 11.27 -1.97 7.98
N ILE A 28 10.17 -2.73 7.93
CA ILE A 28 10.11 -4.10 8.44
C ILE A 28 9.91 -5.03 7.27
N VAL A 29 10.80 -6.01 7.15
CA VAL A 29 10.87 -6.93 6.00
C VAL A 29 10.60 -8.35 6.46
N SER A 30 9.76 -9.08 5.73
CA SER A 30 9.48 -10.50 6.00
C SER A 30 10.76 -11.32 5.95
N PRO A 31 10.98 -12.27 6.90
CA PRO A 31 12.22 -13.04 6.95
C PRO A 31 12.46 -13.91 5.72
N ASN A 32 11.40 -14.35 5.03
CA ASN A 32 11.46 -15.15 3.81
C ASN A 32 11.32 -14.31 2.51
N SER A 33 11.59 -13.01 2.58
CA SER A 33 11.64 -12.18 1.38
C SER A 33 12.70 -12.68 0.38
N PRO A 34 12.53 -12.40 -0.92
CA PRO A 34 13.56 -12.73 -1.91
C PRO A 34 14.94 -12.23 -1.51
N VAL A 35 15.97 -13.06 -1.70
CA VAL A 35 17.36 -12.74 -1.32
C VAL A 35 17.84 -11.43 -1.98
N ASP A 36 17.41 -11.16 -3.19
CA ASP A 36 17.80 -9.94 -3.91
C ASP A 36 17.24 -8.67 -3.30
N LEU A 37 16.11 -8.75 -2.58
CA LEU A 37 15.62 -7.62 -1.77
C LEU A 37 16.60 -7.28 -0.63
N PHE A 38 17.05 -8.29 0.12
CA PHE A 38 18.02 -8.07 1.19
C PHE A 38 19.34 -7.54 0.64
N LYS A 39 19.85 -8.10 -0.45
CA LYS A 39 21.05 -7.57 -1.12
C LYS A 39 20.89 -6.12 -1.55
N PHE A 40 19.74 -5.76 -2.11
CA PHE A 40 19.45 -4.38 -2.50
C PHE A 40 19.49 -3.44 -1.29
N LEU A 41 18.83 -3.80 -0.19
CA LEU A 41 18.82 -3.01 1.03
C LEU A 41 20.22 -2.85 1.63
N ASP A 42 20.98 -3.93 1.71
CA ASP A 42 22.32 -3.95 2.28
C ASP A 42 23.33 -3.13 1.43
N ILE A 43 23.31 -3.28 0.10
CA ILE A 43 24.21 -2.54 -0.82
C ILE A 43 23.95 -1.04 -0.77
N ASN A 44 22.67 -0.64 -0.60
CA ASN A 44 22.28 0.75 -0.53
C ASN A 44 22.30 1.33 0.91
N ASN A 45 22.78 0.55 1.89
CA ASN A 45 22.82 0.92 3.31
C ASN A 45 21.45 1.35 3.87
N ILE A 46 20.37 0.73 3.39
CA ILE A 46 19.01 0.98 3.86
C ILE A 46 18.76 0.14 5.11
N ALA A 47 18.56 0.80 6.26
CA ALA A 47 18.30 0.12 7.51
C ALA A 47 16.92 -0.52 7.54
N TYR A 48 16.83 -1.78 7.99
CA TYR A 48 15.58 -2.50 8.13
C TYR A 48 15.56 -3.42 9.36
N LEU A 49 14.38 -3.74 9.82
CA LEU A 49 14.14 -4.77 10.82
C LEU A 49 13.57 -6.02 10.12
N LYS A 50 14.00 -7.20 10.55
CA LYS A 50 13.36 -8.45 10.13
C LYS A 50 12.11 -8.69 10.97
N GLY A 51 10.99 -8.93 10.30
CA GLY A 51 9.79 -9.44 10.94
C GLY A 51 9.99 -10.85 11.47
N LYS A 52 8.99 -11.36 12.17
CA LYS A 52 9.02 -12.72 12.78
C LYS A 52 8.23 -13.73 11.96
N LYS A 53 7.33 -13.28 11.10
CA LYS A 53 6.35 -14.10 10.39
C LYS A 53 6.66 -14.15 8.90
N ASP A 54 6.71 -15.37 8.37
CA ASP A 54 6.89 -15.59 6.94
C ASP A 54 5.61 -15.21 6.16
N VAL A 55 5.79 -14.75 4.95
CA VAL A 55 4.74 -14.63 3.95
C VAL A 55 4.51 -16.01 3.32
N GLY A 56 3.25 -16.37 3.11
CA GLY A 56 2.88 -17.67 2.53
C GLY A 56 2.29 -17.55 1.12
N ASN A 57 2.11 -18.72 0.49
CA ASN A 57 1.66 -18.83 -0.91
C ASN A 57 0.14 -18.72 -1.12
N LYS A 58 -0.63 -18.54 -0.04
CA LYS A 58 -2.07 -18.26 -0.13
C LYS A 58 -2.32 -16.79 0.16
N LEU A 59 -3.27 -16.17 -0.53
CA LEU A 59 -3.63 -14.76 -0.33
C LEU A 59 -3.87 -14.41 1.15
N ALA A 60 -4.56 -15.26 1.91
CA ALA A 60 -4.78 -15.04 3.34
C ALA A 60 -3.50 -15.05 4.20
N ASN A 61 -2.41 -15.62 3.69
CA ASN A 61 -1.13 -15.76 4.39
C ASN A 61 -0.07 -14.75 3.89
N SER A 62 -0.47 -13.73 3.11
CA SER A 62 0.44 -12.74 2.53
C SER A 62 0.04 -11.31 2.87
N VAL A 63 -0.75 -11.12 3.93
CA VAL A 63 -1.30 -9.81 4.32
C VAL A 63 -0.59 -9.15 5.51
N GLN A 64 0.31 -9.86 6.19
CA GLN A 64 0.83 -9.50 7.52
C GLN A 64 1.58 -8.17 7.54
N TYR A 65 2.25 -7.80 6.44
CA TYR A 65 3.03 -6.58 6.30
C TYR A 65 2.25 -5.47 5.58
N ASN A 66 1.12 -5.82 4.96
CA ASN A 66 0.30 -4.91 4.15
C ASN A 66 -0.58 -3.99 5.00
N CYS A 67 0.04 -3.29 5.95
CA CYS A 67 -0.59 -2.35 6.87
C CYS A 67 -0.33 -0.91 6.42
N LEU A 68 -1.22 0.02 6.78
CA LEU A 68 -0.98 1.44 6.64
C LEU A 68 -0.82 2.09 8.01
N SER A 69 0.26 2.83 8.19
CA SER A 69 0.52 3.61 9.40
C SER A 69 0.57 5.10 9.09
N THR A 70 -0.07 5.90 9.94
CA THR A 70 -0.01 7.36 9.97
C THR A 70 0.57 7.81 11.32
N PRO A 71 0.75 9.11 11.58
CA PRO A 71 1.20 9.56 12.89
C PRO A 71 0.30 9.09 14.05
N GLN A 72 -1.01 8.98 13.83
CA GLN A 72 -2.01 8.70 14.87
C GLN A 72 -2.56 7.28 14.82
N PHE A 73 -2.59 6.66 13.64
CA PHE A 73 -3.30 5.41 13.43
C PHE A 73 -2.41 4.31 12.84
N LEU A 74 -2.72 3.07 13.21
CA LEU A 74 -2.32 1.87 12.50
C LEU A 74 -3.58 1.20 11.94
N PHE A 75 -3.73 1.20 10.62
CA PHE A 75 -4.86 0.60 9.92
C PHE A 75 -4.52 -0.82 9.48
N HIS A 76 -5.32 -1.78 9.89
CA HIS A 76 -5.25 -3.15 9.37
C HIS A 76 -6.46 -3.98 9.82
N LYS A 77 -6.55 -5.20 9.28
CA LYS A 77 -7.49 -6.20 9.76
C LYS A 77 -6.94 -6.88 11.03
N SER A 78 -7.71 -6.88 12.11
CA SER A 78 -7.30 -7.47 13.39
C SER A 78 -6.95 -8.96 13.24
N GLY A 79 -5.90 -9.39 13.95
CA GLY A 79 -5.42 -10.76 13.94
C GLY A 79 -4.49 -11.13 12.78
N TYR A 80 -4.25 -10.22 11.83
CA TYR A 80 -3.38 -10.47 10.68
C TYR A 80 -2.04 -9.74 10.75
N THR A 81 -1.94 -8.67 11.52
CA THR A 81 -0.74 -7.82 11.57
C THR A 81 0.47 -8.56 12.14
N GLU A 82 1.64 -8.38 11.53
CA GLU A 82 2.93 -8.83 12.06
C GLU A 82 3.21 -8.21 13.43
N SER A 83 3.69 -9.02 14.37
CA SER A 83 3.88 -8.59 15.76
C SER A 83 4.90 -7.45 15.91
N ALA A 84 5.98 -7.45 15.13
CA ALA A 84 6.96 -6.37 15.15
C ALA A 84 6.34 -5.01 14.73
N ILE A 85 5.36 -5.03 13.80
CA ILE A 85 4.62 -3.82 13.39
C ILE A 85 3.73 -3.33 14.55
N LEU A 86 3.06 -4.25 15.25
CA LEU A 86 2.26 -3.89 16.43
C LEU A 86 3.14 -3.29 17.54
N ASP A 87 4.31 -3.89 17.79
CA ASP A 87 5.24 -3.46 18.84
C ASP A 87 5.72 -2.00 18.63
N ILE A 88 6.13 -1.66 17.40
CA ILE A 88 6.61 -0.28 17.09
C ILE A 88 5.48 0.74 17.05
N ASN A 89 4.24 0.31 16.78
CA ASN A 89 3.07 1.17 16.67
C ASN A 89 2.14 1.15 17.90
N LYS A 90 2.56 0.54 19.02
CA LYS A 90 1.72 0.40 20.24
C LYS A 90 1.22 1.72 20.82
N HIS A 91 1.83 2.84 20.44
CA HIS A 91 1.45 4.19 20.84
C HIS A 91 0.36 4.80 19.96
N LYS A 92 0.03 4.16 18.83
CA LYS A 92 -1.01 4.60 17.89
C LYS A 92 -2.32 3.87 18.14
N GLU A 93 -3.41 4.50 17.75
CA GLU A 93 -4.71 3.84 17.75
C GLU A 93 -4.77 2.81 16.63
N PHE A 94 -5.11 1.56 16.99
CA PHE A 94 -5.35 0.51 15.99
C PHE A 94 -6.75 0.66 15.41
N VAL A 95 -6.85 0.90 14.11
CA VAL A 95 -8.12 1.02 13.39
C VAL A 95 -8.40 -0.28 12.65
N GLN A 96 -9.39 -1.01 13.14
CA GLN A 96 -9.88 -2.24 12.52
C GLN A 96 -10.51 -1.96 11.16
N LEU A 97 -9.99 -2.61 10.11
CA LEU A 97 -10.55 -2.58 8.76
C LEU A 97 -11.13 -3.93 8.33
N PRO A 98 -12.08 -3.96 7.41
CA PRO A 98 -12.61 -5.21 6.85
C PRO A 98 -11.62 -5.89 5.90
N GLN A 99 -10.74 -5.10 5.25
CA GLN A 99 -9.76 -5.53 4.26
C GLN A 99 -8.38 -5.74 4.91
N ALA A 100 -7.72 -6.87 4.60
CA ALA A 100 -6.39 -7.20 5.11
C ALA A 100 -5.26 -6.75 4.18
N TYR A 101 -5.51 -6.57 2.89
CA TYR A 101 -4.60 -5.88 1.96
C TYR A 101 -4.78 -4.37 2.11
N THR A 102 -4.41 -3.86 3.27
CA THR A 102 -4.73 -2.49 3.67
C THR A 102 -3.90 -1.47 2.90
N ARG A 103 -2.58 -1.68 2.76
CA ARG A 103 -1.68 -0.73 2.09
C ARG A 103 -2.01 -0.63 0.60
N CYS A 104 -2.37 -1.75 -0.04
CA CYS A 104 -2.85 -1.74 -1.44
C CYS A 104 -4.18 -1.00 -1.59
N SER A 105 -5.07 -1.09 -0.58
CA SER A 105 -6.45 -0.57 -0.69
C SER A 105 -6.61 0.84 -0.15
N LEU A 106 -5.66 1.34 0.64
CA LEU A 106 -5.75 2.61 1.36
C LEU A 106 -4.46 3.42 1.26
N VAL A 107 -4.60 4.67 0.84
CA VAL A 107 -3.51 5.65 0.77
C VAL A 107 -3.78 6.79 1.76
N HIS A 108 -2.81 7.14 2.58
CA HIS A 108 -2.82 8.36 3.38
C HIS A 108 -2.27 9.49 2.53
N LEU A 109 -3.09 10.48 2.23
CA LEU A 109 -2.70 11.63 1.40
C LEU A 109 -1.98 12.68 2.27
N CYS A 110 -2.69 13.28 3.18
CA CYS A 110 -2.16 14.27 4.14
C CYS A 110 -3.12 14.42 5.30
N GLU A 111 -2.63 14.81 6.48
CA GLU A 111 -3.44 15.03 7.68
C GLU A 111 -4.48 13.92 7.91
N GLU A 112 -5.77 14.25 7.81
CA GLU A 112 -6.89 13.31 7.96
C GLU A 112 -7.54 12.95 6.61
N SER A 113 -6.81 13.13 5.50
CA SER A 113 -7.29 12.85 4.14
C SER A 113 -6.74 11.54 3.59
N TYR A 114 -7.63 10.72 3.05
CA TYR A 114 -7.32 9.38 2.55
C TYR A 114 -7.92 9.15 1.17
N LEU A 115 -7.31 8.21 0.44
CA LEU A 115 -7.79 7.72 -0.85
C LEU A 115 -7.95 6.19 -0.75
N THR A 116 -9.08 5.65 -1.19
CA THR A 116 -9.34 4.20 -1.17
C THR A 116 -10.16 3.75 -2.35
N SER A 117 -9.96 2.52 -2.80
CA SER A 117 -10.82 1.81 -3.74
C SER A 117 -11.72 0.75 -3.06
N ASP A 118 -11.78 0.72 -1.72
CA ASP A 118 -12.60 -0.21 -0.95
C ASP A 118 -13.73 0.52 -0.21
N ARG A 119 -14.99 0.20 -0.55
CA ARG A 119 -16.18 0.79 0.08
C ARG A 119 -16.32 0.44 1.57
N GLY A 120 -15.76 -0.68 2.01
CA GLY A 120 -15.76 -1.07 3.42
C GLY A 120 -14.82 -0.18 4.22
N ILE A 121 -13.63 0.11 3.66
CA ILE A 121 -12.66 1.04 4.24
C ILE A 121 -13.25 2.45 4.28
N GLU A 122 -13.79 2.96 3.16
CA GLU A 122 -14.44 4.27 3.09
C GLU A 122 -15.45 4.46 4.24
N LYS A 123 -16.35 3.49 4.43
CA LYS A 123 -17.35 3.55 5.51
C LYS A 123 -16.74 3.65 6.91
N VAL A 124 -15.63 2.94 7.16
CA VAL A 124 -14.92 2.99 8.45
C VAL A 124 -14.32 4.38 8.67
N LEU A 125 -13.67 4.94 7.65
CA LEU A 125 -13.04 6.27 7.74
C LEU A 125 -14.07 7.37 7.96
N LEU A 126 -15.12 7.41 7.15
CA LEU A 126 -16.21 8.40 7.26
C LEU A 126 -16.91 8.34 8.63
N LYS A 127 -17.14 7.13 9.18
CA LYS A 127 -17.72 6.95 10.52
C LYS A 127 -16.84 7.54 11.63
N ARG A 128 -15.53 7.66 11.37
CA ARG A 128 -14.55 8.26 12.28
C ARG A 128 -14.36 9.77 12.07
N GLY A 129 -15.08 10.37 11.13
CA GLY A 129 -14.93 11.78 10.76
C GLY A 129 -13.70 12.07 9.88
N LEU A 130 -13.03 11.04 9.37
CA LEU A 130 -11.87 11.18 8.49
C LEU A 130 -12.32 11.43 7.05
N SER A 131 -11.62 12.32 6.34
CA SER A 131 -11.90 12.61 4.93
C SER A 131 -11.43 11.46 4.04
N CYS A 132 -12.28 11.01 3.12
CA CYS A 132 -11.96 9.89 2.24
C CYS A 132 -12.47 10.13 0.83
N PHE A 133 -11.55 10.10 -0.14
CA PHE A 133 -11.90 10.07 -1.55
C PHE A 133 -12.04 8.59 -1.97
N TYR A 134 -13.21 8.22 -2.44
CA TYR A 134 -13.41 6.91 -3.07
C TYR A 134 -13.08 6.98 -4.56
N PHE A 135 -12.25 6.05 -5.00
CA PHE A 135 -11.84 5.83 -6.37
C PHE A 135 -12.34 4.46 -6.84
N ASN A 136 -13.04 4.40 -7.97
CA ASN A 136 -13.56 3.15 -8.50
C ASN A 136 -12.38 2.21 -8.83
N PRO A 137 -12.37 0.93 -8.40
CA PRO A 137 -11.31 -0.02 -8.74
C PRO A 137 -11.36 -0.52 -10.19
N GLU A 138 -12.48 -0.36 -10.90
CA GLU A 138 -12.59 -0.73 -12.31
C GLU A 138 -11.46 -0.07 -13.12
N GLU A 139 -10.89 -0.80 -14.09
CA GLU A 139 -9.78 -0.36 -14.94
C GLU A 139 -8.40 -0.24 -14.24
N ILE A 140 -8.29 -0.49 -12.92
CA ILE A 140 -6.98 -0.72 -12.30
C ILE A 140 -6.55 -2.14 -12.63
N ILE A 141 -5.56 -2.28 -13.48
CA ILE A 141 -5.08 -3.59 -13.95
C ILE A 141 -4.29 -4.27 -12.84
N ILE A 142 -4.52 -5.55 -12.64
CA ILE A 142 -3.71 -6.46 -11.82
C ILE A 142 -3.69 -7.83 -12.49
N ARG A 143 -2.63 -8.59 -12.30
CA ARG A 143 -2.50 -9.93 -12.84
C ARG A 143 -3.50 -10.90 -12.22
N ASP A 144 -4.20 -11.68 -13.04
CA ASP A 144 -5.07 -12.80 -12.66
C ASP A 144 -6.26 -12.42 -11.73
N HIS A 145 -6.64 -11.13 -11.67
CA HIS A 145 -7.82 -10.63 -10.96
C HIS A 145 -8.58 -9.63 -11.84
N ASP A 146 -9.85 -9.43 -11.54
CA ASP A 146 -10.72 -8.51 -12.29
C ASP A 146 -10.27 -7.05 -12.15
N ASN A 147 -9.89 -6.64 -10.94
CA ASN A 147 -9.46 -5.28 -10.64
C ASN A 147 -8.40 -5.27 -9.53
N GLY A 148 -7.44 -4.35 -9.66
CA GLY A 148 -6.46 -4.02 -8.63
C GLY A 148 -6.99 -2.98 -7.62
N PHE A 149 -6.10 -2.57 -6.72
CA PHE A 149 -6.38 -1.54 -5.72
C PHE A 149 -5.58 -0.27 -6.01
N ILE A 150 -6.19 0.90 -5.73
CA ILE A 150 -5.53 2.19 -6.00
C ILE A 150 -4.22 2.36 -5.23
N GLY A 151 -4.13 1.90 -3.99
CA GLY A 151 -2.91 1.99 -3.20
C GLY A 151 -1.77 1.13 -3.74
N GLY A 152 -2.09 0.05 -4.46
CA GLY A 152 -1.10 -0.77 -5.16
C GLY A 152 -0.51 -0.12 -6.41
N ALA A 153 -1.21 0.88 -6.95
CA ALA A 153 -0.75 1.67 -8.11
C ALA A 153 -0.12 3.01 -7.73
N VAL A 154 0.04 3.33 -6.42
CA VAL A 154 0.41 4.67 -5.96
C VAL A 154 1.59 4.65 -5.00
N GLY A 155 2.40 5.71 -5.05
CA GLY A 155 3.36 6.09 -4.01
C GLY A 155 3.41 7.59 -3.80
N ILE A 156 3.76 8.02 -2.59
CA ILE A 156 3.85 9.44 -2.23
C ILE A 156 5.24 9.74 -1.68
N PHE A 157 5.85 10.81 -2.17
CA PHE A 157 7.09 11.36 -1.66
C PHE A 157 7.01 12.88 -1.55
N GLY A 158 7.02 13.41 -0.35
CA GLY A 158 6.78 14.82 -0.10
C GLY A 158 5.39 15.24 -0.55
N ASN A 159 5.32 16.25 -1.41
CA ASN A 159 4.07 16.71 -2.04
C ASN A 159 3.85 16.10 -3.44
N LYS A 160 4.57 15.05 -3.79
CA LYS A 160 4.44 14.37 -5.09
C LYS A 160 3.71 13.05 -4.92
N ILE A 161 2.71 12.82 -5.76
CA ILE A 161 2.03 11.54 -5.86
C ILE A 161 2.36 10.90 -7.22
N PHE A 162 2.85 9.69 -7.18
CA PHE A 162 3.28 8.92 -8.34
C PHE A 162 2.24 7.85 -8.62
N PHE A 163 1.83 7.75 -9.88
CA PHE A 163 0.93 6.70 -10.35
C PHE A 163 1.69 5.73 -11.26
N ASN A 164 1.57 4.45 -10.97
CA ASN A 164 2.03 3.38 -11.85
C ASN A 164 1.03 3.21 -13.00
N GLY A 165 1.19 4.02 -14.02
CA GLY A 165 0.25 4.26 -15.12
C GLY A 165 -0.12 5.72 -15.24
N ASN A 166 -1.17 6.02 -15.99
CA ASN A 166 -1.72 7.35 -16.21
C ASN A 166 -3.13 7.44 -15.59
N VAL A 167 -3.24 8.19 -14.50
CA VAL A 167 -4.51 8.36 -13.79
C VAL A 167 -5.57 9.07 -14.64
N GLU A 168 -5.18 9.87 -15.64
CA GLU A 168 -6.11 10.60 -16.52
C GLU A 168 -6.88 9.68 -17.47
N LEU A 169 -6.41 8.46 -17.70
CA LEU A 169 -7.12 7.47 -18.52
C LEU A 169 -8.30 6.81 -17.77
N HIS A 170 -8.35 6.95 -16.44
CA HIS A 170 -9.39 6.33 -15.62
C HIS A 170 -10.64 7.22 -15.53
N VAL A 171 -11.82 6.59 -15.45
CA VAL A 171 -13.12 7.28 -15.37
C VAL A 171 -13.20 8.29 -14.21
N ASP A 172 -12.60 7.98 -13.07
CA ASP A 172 -12.50 8.89 -11.91
C ASP A 172 -11.26 9.81 -11.94
N GLY A 173 -10.43 9.68 -12.98
CA GLY A 173 -9.09 10.32 -13.04
C GLY A 173 -9.14 11.82 -12.91
N GLN A 174 -10.02 12.48 -13.68
CA GLN A 174 -10.16 13.94 -13.63
C GLN A 174 -10.62 14.41 -12.23
N ARG A 175 -11.58 13.72 -11.62
CA ARG A 175 -12.10 14.04 -10.28
C ARG A 175 -11.03 13.86 -9.20
N LEU A 176 -10.23 12.79 -9.30
CA LEU A 176 -9.09 12.57 -8.39
C LEU A 176 -8.01 13.63 -8.58
N LYS A 177 -7.68 13.97 -9.82
CA LYS A 177 -6.70 15.02 -10.14
C LYS A 177 -7.08 16.36 -9.50
N GLU A 178 -8.32 16.80 -9.65
CA GLU A 178 -8.82 18.03 -9.02
C GLU A 178 -8.71 17.97 -7.49
N HIS A 179 -9.08 16.83 -6.88
CA HIS A 179 -8.97 16.63 -5.44
C HIS A 179 -7.51 16.73 -4.97
N LEU A 180 -6.57 16.06 -5.65
CA LEU A 180 -5.14 16.07 -5.32
C LEU A 180 -4.51 17.45 -5.48
N LEU A 181 -4.86 18.18 -6.54
CA LEU A 181 -4.39 19.56 -6.75
C LEU A 181 -4.87 20.50 -5.63
N ASN A 182 -6.12 20.33 -5.14
CA ASN A 182 -6.64 21.08 -4.00
C ASN A 182 -5.91 20.76 -2.69
N LEU A 183 -5.30 19.57 -2.59
CA LEU A 183 -4.41 19.18 -1.49
C LEU A 183 -2.93 19.56 -1.75
N ASN A 184 -2.64 20.35 -2.79
CA ASN A 184 -1.31 20.80 -3.20
C ASN A 184 -0.35 19.65 -3.61
N PHE A 185 -0.87 18.53 -4.13
CA PHE A 185 -0.02 17.50 -4.72
C PHE A 185 0.39 17.83 -6.15
N GLU A 186 1.66 17.54 -6.47
CA GLU A 186 2.16 17.40 -7.83
C GLU A 186 1.91 15.96 -8.29
N ILE A 187 1.22 15.79 -9.43
CA ILE A 187 0.84 14.47 -9.95
C ILE A 187 1.86 14.03 -11.00
N ILE A 188 2.37 12.81 -10.85
CA ILE A 188 3.36 12.22 -11.74
C ILE A 188 2.84 10.87 -12.22
N ASN A 189 2.54 10.76 -13.51
CA ASN A 189 2.23 9.51 -14.18
C ASN A 189 3.54 8.88 -14.66
N LEU A 190 3.78 7.61 -14.34
CA LEU A 190 5.02 6.91 -14.68
C LEU A 190 4.98 6.25 -16.06
N SER A 191 3.80 6.14 -16.67
CA SER A 191 3.63 5.70 -18.06
C SER A 191 2.33 6.28 -18.65
N ASP A 192 2.14 6.11 -19.96
CA ASP A 192 0.92 6.49 -20.68
C ASP A 192 -0.12 5.35 -20.75
N GLU A 193 0.08 4.28 -19.97
CA GLU A 193 -0.81 3.12 -19.91
C GLU A 193 -1.82 3.27 -18.76
N HIS A 194 -2.84 2.38 -18.74
CA HIS A 194 -3.79 2.30 -17.61
C HIS A 194 -3.07 2.05 -16.28
N LEU A 195 -3.71 2.42 -15.17
CA LEU A 195 -3.19 2.17 -13.82
C LEU A 195 -2.95 0.68 -13.60
N TYR A 196 -1.77 0.35 -13.06
CA TYR A 196 -1.39 -1.01 -12.74
C TYR A 196 -1.06 -1.16 -11.25
N ASP A 197 -1.78 -2.06 -10.58
CA ASP A 197 -1.49 -2.46 -9.21
C ASP A 197 -0.26 -3.39 -9.21
N GLY A 198 0.88 -2.82 -8.88
CA GLY A 198 2.18 -3.50 -8.76
C GLY A 198 2.63 -3.68 -7.31
N GLY A 199 1.72 -3.52 -6.33
CA GLY A 199 2.04 -3.63 -4.91
C GLY A 199 2.67 -2.38 -4.35
N CYS A 200 2.12 -1.22 -4.68
CA CYS A 200 2.53 0.14 -4.33
C CYS A 200 3.94 0.56 -4.79
N ILE A 201 4.22 1.86 -4.68
CA ILE A 201 5.55 2.44 -4.89
C ILE A 201 6.10 2.82 -3.53
N LEU A 202 7.22 2.20 -3.13
CA LEU A 202 7.93 2.47 -1.88
C LEU A 202 9.14 3.37 -2.16
N PHE A 203 9.35 4.37 -1.30
CA PHE A 203 10.51 5.26 -1.34
C PHE A 203 11.40 4.96 -0.13
N VAL A 204 12.60 4.48 -0.36
CA VAL A 204 13.57 4.04 0.66
C VAL A 204 14.90 4.75 0.53
#